data_d8dd2fed13fe7950863e05c4a33dbf22
#
_entry.id   d8dd2fed13fe7950863e05c4a33dbf22
#
_cell.length_a   1.000
_cell.length_b   1.000
_cell.length_c   1.000
_cell.angle_alpha   90.00
_cell.angle_beta   90.00
_cell.angle_gamma   90.00
#
_symmetry.space_group_name_H-M   'P 1'
#
loop_
_entity.id
_entity.type
_entity.pdbx_description
1 polymer ?
#
loop_
_entity_poly.entity_id
_entity_poly.type
_entity_poly.pdbx_seq_one_letter_code
_entity_poly.pdbx_strand_id
1 'polypeptide(L)'
;MCIRDSPDSWWQRRTSGPGAVLVMLGVRGSLPELPHHSLFFTEDWDANFDAIFGDAPEIPSPASTYVCRPSATDSTVAPEGHENLFVLVPIPADTALGAGGSDGGGSAAIERAADAAIDQISRWAGIDDLRERIVVRETKGPADFLEDYNSWRGGMLGPAHILSQSAMFRAQNESRQVTGLYYAGATTAPGVGVPMCLISAEIVLKRIRGDHSSGPLDVSATAESASGTA
;
A
#
# COMPACT_ATOMS: atom_id res chain seq x y z
N MET A 1 -13.92 -1.80 7.69
CA MET A 1 -14.78 -2.67 6.85
C MET A 1 -16.03 -3.05 7.60
N CYS A 2 -17.16 -3.21 6.93
CA CYS A 2 -18.42 -3.38 7.62
C CYS A 2 -18.55 -4.78 8.25
N ILE A 3 -18.49 -4.85 9.56
CA ILE A 3 -18.63 -6.06 10.38
C ILE A 3 -19.96 -6.80 10.09
N ARG A 4 -20.96 -6.12 9.53
CA ARG A 4 -22.29 -6.68 9.28
C ARG A 4 -22.32 -7.73 8.17
N ASP A 5 -21.48 -7.61 7.14
CA ASP A 5 -21.40 -8.59 6.04
C ASP A 5 -20.39 -9.70 6.27
N SER A 6 -19.39 -9.43 7.10
CA SER A 6 -18.29 -10.35 7.37
C SER A 6 -17.99 -10.34 8.86
N PRO A 7 -18.52 -11.32 9.62
CA PRO A 7 -18.28 -11.41 11.06
C PRO A 7 -16.79 -11.63 11.37
N ASP A 8 -16.36 -11.34 12.59
CA ASP A 8 -14.96 -11.49 13.03
C ASP A 8 -14.41 -12.88 12.73
N SER A 9 -15.22 -13.92 12.90
CA SER A 9 -14.83 -15.29 12.59
C SER A 9 -14.51 -15.53 11.10
N TRP A 10 -15.07 -14.73 10.19
CA TRP A 10 -14.73 -14.75 8.78
C TRP A 10 -13.35 -14.15 8.54
N TRP A 11 -13.07 -12.99 9.20
CA TRP A 11 -11.79 -12.31 9.11
C TRP A 11 -10.66 -13.12 9.72
N GLN A 12 -10.89 -13.77 10.87
CA GLN A 12 -9.90 -14.62 11.54
C GLN A 12 -9.41 -15.78 10.67
N ARG A 13 -10.23 -16.22 9.71
CA ARG A 13 -9.86 -17.29 8.74
C ARG A 13 -9.19 -16.77 7.47
N ARG A 14 -8.96 -15.46 7.38
CA ARG A 14 -8.33 -14.83 6.21
C ARG A 14 -6.85 -14.57 6.46
N THR A 15 -6.07 -14.69 5.39
CA THR A 15 -4.67 -14.30 5.36
C THR A 15 -4.60 -12.83 4.98
N SER A 16 -3.93 -12.01 5.78
CA SER A 16 -3.65 -10.62 5.44
C SER A 16 -2.63 -10.55 4.32
N GLY A 17 -2.73 -9.56 3.45
CA GLY A 17 -1.60 -9.10 2.67
C GLY A 17 -0.51 -8.54 3.59
N PRO A 18 0.64 -8.14 3.05
CA PRO A 18 1.73 -7.59 3.86
C PRO A 18 1.35 -6.25 4.47
N GLY A 19 1.97 -5.92 5.58
CA GLY A 19 2.15 -4.56 6.04
C GLY A 19 3.34 -3.91 5.34
N ALA A 20 3.65 -2.68 5.73
CA ALA A 20 4.84 -1.99 5.25
C ALA A 20 5.44 -1.09 6.32
N VAL A 21 6.75 -0.89 6.22
CA VAL A 21 7.37 0.34 6.68
C VAL A 21 7.48 1.26 5.46
N LEU A 22 6.88 2.43 5.56
CA LEU A 22 7.10 3.51 4.60
C LEU A 22 8.13 4.47 5.20
N VAL A 23 9.11 4.88 4.39
CA VAL A 23 10.10 5.89 4.78
C VAL A 23 10.08 6.98 3.72
N MET A 24 9.71 8.17 4.12
CA MET A 24 9.69 9.36 3.28
C MET A 24 10.85 10.25 3.68
N LEU A 25 11.72 10.54 2.70
CA LEU A 25 12.95 11.28 2.94
C LEU A 25 13.03 12.53 2.05
N GLY A 26 13.37 13.66 2.66
CA GLY A 26 13.94 14.80 1.95
C GLY A 26 15.46 14.70 2.00
N VAL A 27 16.12 14.71 0.85
CA VAL A 27 17.56 14.50 0.74
C VAL A 27 18.23 15.69 0.04
N ARG A 28 19.30 16.23 0.61
CA ARG A 28 20.07 17.33 0.01
C ARG A 28 20.90 16.82 -1.15
N GLY A 29 20.96 17.63 -2.22
CA GLY A 29 21.75 17.35 -3.41
C GLY A 29 21.04 16.39 -4.38
N SER A 30 21.73 15.98 -5.44
CA SER A 30 21.21 15.09 -6.48
C SER A 30 21.51 13.63 -6.18
N LEU A 31 20.66 12.72 -6.63
CA LEU A 31 20.76 11.27 -6.48
C LEU A 31 20.69 10.57 -7.87
N PRO A 32 21.67 10.78 -8.75
CA PRO A 32 21.63 10.22 -10.12
C PRO A 32 21.67 8.69 -10.13
N GLU A 33 22.14 8.06 -9.06
CA GLU A 33 22.20 6.61 -8.87
C GLU A 33 20.80 5.96 -8.76
N LEU A 34 19.80 6.75 -8.37
CA LEU A 34 18.42 6.30 -8.22
C LEU A 34 17.56 6.87 -9.35
N PRO A 35 17.11 6.07 -10.33
CA PRO A 35 16.08 6.49 -11.27
C PRO A 35 14.75 6.72 -10.55
N HIS A 36 13.71 7.17 -11.26
CA HIS A 36 12.39 7.43 -10.66
C HIS A 36 11.87 6.22 -9.86
N HIS A 37 12.04 5.01 -10.40
CA HIS A 37 11.67 3.77 -9.73
C HIS A 37 12.89 2.84 -9.64
N SER A 38 13.19 2.36 -8.44
CA SER A 38 14.23 1.39 -8.16
C SER A 38 13.66 0.23 -7.34
N LEU A 39 14.04 -0.97 -7.69
CA LEU A 39 13.70 -2.18 -6.95
C LEU A 39 15.01 -2.85 -6.52
N PHE A 40 15.16 -3.05 -5.23
CA PHE A 40 16.27 -3.77 -4.64
C PHE A 40 15.77 -5.11 -4.13
N PHE A 41 16.31 -6.19 -4.65
CA PHE A 41 15.88 -7.54 -4.31
C PHE A 41 16.95 -8.27 -3.50
N THR A 42 16.52 -9.01 -2.49
CA THR A 42 17.37 -9.98 -1.79
C THR A 42 17.63 -11.17 -2.71
N GLU A 43 18.76 -11.86 -2.52
CA GLU A 43 19.08 -13.08 -3.25
C GLU A 43 18.17 -14.24 -2.83
N ASP A 44 17.90 -14.37 -1.53
CA ASP A 44 17.03 -15.40 -0.96
C ASP A 44 15.58 -14.88 -0.87
N TRP A 45 14.79 -15.20 -1.88
CA TRP A 45 13.39 -14.86 -1.96
C TRP A 45 12.53 -15.65 -0.96
N ASP A 46 12.84 -16.93 -0.77
CA ASP A 46 12.07 -17.80 0.10
C ASP A 46 12.19 -17.31 1.54
N ALA A 47 13.43 -17.03 2.01
CA ALA A 47 13.64 -16.44 3.32
C ALA A 47 12.94 -15.08 3.49
N ASN A 48 12.94 -14.23 2.47
CA ASN A 48 12.26 -12.93 2.53
C ASN A 48 10.73 -13.09 2.64
N PHE A 49 10.14 -14.05 1.91
CA PHE A 49 8.70 -14.34 2.01
C PHE A 49 8.34 -15.03 3.33
N ASP A 50 9.15 -15.95 3.80
CA ASP A 50 8.94 -16.65 5.08
C ASP A 50 9.02 -15.68 6.26
N ALA A 51 9.92 -14.69 6.21
CA ALA A 51 9.96 -13.60 7.21
C ALA A 51 8.65 -12.80 7.26
N ILE A 52 7.97 -12.60 6.13
CA ILE A 52 6.73 -11.80 6.08
C ILE A 52 5.49 -12.65 6.39
N PHE A 53 5.42 -13.89 5.88
CA PHE A 53 4.20 -14.70 5.84
C PHE A 53 4.31 -16.07 6.52
N GLY A 54 5.50 -16.44 6.99
CA GLY A 54 5.76 -17.72 7.63
C GLY A 54 5.13 -17.87 9.03
N ASP A 55 5.45 -18.95 9.70
CA ASP A 55 4.89 -19.29 11.01
C ASP A 55 5.40 -18.39 12.15
N ALA A 56 6.58 -17.78 11.98
CA ALA A 56 7.19 -16.83 12.92
C ALA A 56 7.53 -15.52 12.19
N PRO A 57 6.52 -14.71 11.83
CA PRO A 57 6.75 -13.54 10.99
C PRO A 57 7.59 -12.48 11.70
N GLU A 58 8.56 -11.94 10.97
CA GLU A 58 9.46 -10.89 11.43
C GLU A 58 9.75 -9.88 10.31
N ILE A 59 10.35 -8.73 10.66
CA ILE A 59 10.81 -7.77 9.66
C ILE A 59 12.04 -8.35 8.95
N PRO A 60 12.00 -8.55 7.61
CA PRO A 60 13.13 -9.13 6.88
C PRO A 60 14.37 -8.23 6.93
N SER A 61 15.56 -8.84 7.03
CA SER A 61 16.84 -8.12 7.00
C SER A 61 17.94 -9.03 6.43
N PRO A 62 18.47 -8.71 5.21
CA PRO A 62 18.07 -7.62 4.33
C PRO A 62 16.64 -7.79 3.81
N ALA A 63 16.03 -6.69 3.39
CA ALA A 63 14.67 -6.69 2.85
C ALA A 63 14.66 -6.39 1.35
N SER A 64 13.76 -7.02 0.59
CA SER A 64 13.43 -6.52 -0.74
C SER A 64 12.66 -5.21 -0.62
N THR A 65 13.14 -4.14 -1.26
CA THR A 65 12.60 -2.79 -1.10
C THR A 65 12.27 -2.14 -2.42
N TYR A 66 11.26 -1.28 -2.41
CA TYR A 66 10.95 -0.37 -3.50
C TYR A 66 11.30 1.06 -3.11
N VAL A 67 11.95 1.77 -4.02
CA VAL A 67 12.32 3.18 -3.86
C VAL A 67 11.74 3.97 -5.03
N CYS A 68 10.98 5.00 -4.73
CA CYS A 68 10.50 5.98 -5.68
C CYS A 68 11.19 7.32 -5.43
N ARG A 69 11.74 7.91 -6.49
CA ARG A 69 12.29 9.27 -6.51
C ARG A 69 11.47 10.13 -7.47
N PRO A 70 10.33 10.68 -7.07
CA PRO A 70 9.47 11.48 -7.95
C PRO A 70 10.19 12.71 -8.51
N SER A 71 11.10 13.32 -7.75
CA SER A 71 11.91 14.46 -8.17
C SER A 71 12.83 14.18 -9.38
N ALA A 72 13.04 12.90 -9.73
CA ALA A 72 13.74 12.54 -10.97
C ALA A 72 13.01 12.99 -12.25
N THR A 73 11.70 13.16 -12.20
CA THR A 73 10.86 13.50 -13.37
C THR A 73 9.96 14.71 -13.16
N ASP A 74 9.76 15.13 -11.92
CA ASP A 74 8.95 16.29 -11.55
C ASP A 74 9.73 17.21 -10.60
N SER A 75 10.17 18.36 -11.11
CA SER A 75 10.93 19.33 -10.32
C SER A 75 10.08 20.11 -9.30
N THR A 76 8.75 19.92 -9.29
CA THR A 76 7.86 20.64 -8.37
C THR A 76 7.67 19.94 -7.02
N VAL A 77 8.12 18.69 -6.89
CA VAL A 77 7.87 17.83 -5.70
C VAL A 77 9.01 17.89 -4.67
N ALA A 78 10.07 18.64 -4.93
CA ALA A 78 11.15 18.91 -3.98
C ALA A 78 11.68 20.34 -4.19
N PRO A 79 12.22 21.01 -3.14
CA PRO A 79 12.90 22.27 -3.30
C PRO A 79 14.15 22.15 -4.20
N GLU A 80 14.58 23.27 -4.80
CA GLU A 80 15.80 23.29 -5.60
C GLU A 80 17.00 22.77 -4.79
N GLY A 81 17.83 21.93 -5.41
CA GLY A 81 18.97 21.30 -4.76
C GLY A 81 18.62 20.19 -3.76
N HIS A 82 17.37 19.71 -3.78
CA HIS A 82 16.93 18.60 -2.95
C HIS A 82 16.19 17.55 -3.81
N GLU A 83 16.14 16.34 -3.27
CA GLU A 83 15.39 15.20 -3.81
C GLU A 83 14.41 14.70 -2.77
N ASN A 84 13.32 14.06 -3.20
CA ASN A 84 12.46 13.31 -2.31
C ASN A 84 12.53 11.81 -2.64
N LEU A 85 12.53 11.00 -1.60
CA LEU A 85 12.46 9.55 -1.72
C LEU A 85 11.24 9.03 -0.96
N PHE A 86 10.56 8.09 -1.57
CA PHE A 86 9.57 7.23 -0.92
C PHE A 86 10.08 5.81 -0.95
N VAL A 87 10.34 5.24 0.22
CA VAL A 87 10.84 3.86 0.37
C VAL A 87 9.74 3.00 0.97
N LEU A 88 9.50 1.85 0.37
CA LEU A 88 8.57 0.86 0.87
C LEU A 88 9.31 -0.45 1.17
N VAL A 89 9.21 -0.88 2.43
CA VAL A 89 9.72 -2.16 2.90
C VAL A 89 8.53 -3.04 3.27
N PRO A 90 8.26 -4.13 2.55
CA PRO A 90 7.23 -5.09 2.93
C PRO A 90 7.60 -5.79 4.24
N ILE A 91 6.64 -5.85 5.17
CA ILE A 91 6.81 -6.47 6.49
C ILE A 91 5.52 -7.24 6.86
N PRO A 92 5.48 -8.02 7.96
CA PRO A 92 4.25 -8.59 8.45
C PRO A 92 3.17 -7.55 8.74
N ALA A 93 1.91 -7.88 8.45
CA ALA A 93 0.76 -7.06 8.82
C ALA A 93 0.42 -7.28 10.30
N ASP A 94 1.19 -6.65 11.16
CA ASP A 94 1.04 -6.73 12.61
C ASP A 94 1.14 -5.32 13.25
N THR A 95 0.04 -4.86 13.81
CA THR A 95 -0.02 -3.54 14.47
C THR A 95 0.83 -3.47 15.74
N ALA A 96 1.24 -4.61 16.33
CA ALA A 96 2.15 -4.66 17.47
C ALA A 96 3.58 -4.19 17.11
N LEU A 97 3.95 -4.19 15.81
CA LEU A 97 5.20 -3.59 15.34
C LEU A 97 5.23 -2.07 15.55
N GLY A 98 4.04 -1.43 15.60
CA GLY A 98 3.88 -0.04 16.00
C GLY A 98 3.65 0.93 14.85
N ALA A 99 3.70 2.21 15.22
CA ALA A 99 3.55 3.36 14.33
C ALA A 99 4.90 3.95 13.94
N GLY A 100 4.94 4.65 12.84
CA GLY A 100 6.05 5.52 12.47
C GLY A 100 6.05 6.83 13.23
N GLY A 101 6.85 7.79 12.76
CA GLY A 101 6.97 9.13 13.33
C GLY A 101 7.95 9.99 12.56
N SER A 102 8.02 11.26 12.97
CA SER A 102 8.95 12.23 12.41
C SER A 102 10.32 12.10 13.07
N ASP A 103 11.38 12.28 12.29
CA ASP A 103 12.78 12.37 12.74
C ASP A 103 13.22 11.24 13.69
N GLY A 104 12.75 10.01 13.44
CA GLY A 104 13.07 8.85 14.25
C GLY A 104 12.21 8.69 15.52
N GLY A 105 11.12 9.45 15.64
CA GLY A 105 10.23 9.44 16.80
C GLY A 105 9.20 8.31 16.82
N GLY A 106 9.21 7.41 15.85
CA GLY A 106 8.31 6.27 15.78
C GLY A 106 8.66 5.14 16.73
N SER A 107 7.91 4.05 16.63
CA SER A 107 8.15 2.82 17.39
C SER A 107 9.50 2.23 17.04
N ALA A 108 10.23 1.71 18.04
CA ALA A 108 11.60 1.25 17.87
C ALA A 108 11.78 0.18 16.79
N ALA A 109 10.78 -0.68 16.53
CA ALA A 109 10.85 -1.69 15.47
C ALA A 109 10.79 -1.03 14.09
N ILE A 110 9.89 -0.06 13.91
CA ILE A 110 9.70 0.69 12.66
C ILE A 110 10.93 1.51 12.34
N GLU A 111 11.46 2.25 13.33
CA GLU A 111 12.65 3.09 13.12
C GLU A 111 13.90 2.26 12.80
N ARG A 112 14.11 1.11 13.46
CA ARG A 112 15.21 0.20 13.11
C ARG A 112 15.06 -0.36 11.69
N ALA A 113 13.86 -0.69 11.26
CA ALA A 113 13.62 -1.14 9.88
C ALA A 113 13.90 -0.03 8.87
N ALA A 114 13.49 1.20 9.17
CA ALA A 114 13.78 2.37 8.34
C ALA A 114 15.30 2.63 8.25
N ASP A 115 16.01 2.56 9.38
CA ASP A 115 17.47 2.69 9.41
C ASP A 115 18.17 1.61 8.57
N ALA A 116 17.73 0.35 8.72
CA ALA A 116 18.27 -0.76 7.94
C ALA A 116 18.04 -0.58 6.44
N ALA A 117 16.86 -0.09 6.05
CA ALA A 117 16.54 0.19 4.65
C ALA A 117 17.40 1.33 4.08
N ILE A 118 17.58 2.42 4.82
CA ILE A 118 18.46 3.54 4.41
C ILE A 118 19.89 3.05 4.21
N ASP A 119 20.43 2.28 5.15
CA ASP A 119 21.78 1.73 5.05
C ASP A 119 21.93 0.71 3.91
N GLN A 120 20.88 -0.05 3.65
CA GLN A 120 20.84 -1.00 2.52
C GLN A 120 20.86 -0.26 1.19
N ILE A 121 20.02 0.77 1.02
CA ILE A 121 19.96 1.61 -0.19
C ILE A 121 21.31 2.30 -0.41
N SER A 122 21.89 2.90 0.64
CA SER A 122 23.20 3.53 0.60
C SER A 122 24.25 2.57 0.01
N ARG A 123 24.37 1.37 0.58
CA ARG A 123 25.36 0.36 0.13
C ARG A 123 25.07 -0.16 -1.28
N TRP A 124 23.81 -0.47 -1.58
CA TRP A 124 23.45 -1.17 -2.83
C TRP A 124 23.39 -0.21 -4.03
N ALA A 125 23.07 1.07 -3.80
CA ALA A 125 23.10 2.10 -4.83
C ALA A 125 24.47 2.82 -4.93
N GLY A 126 25.38 2.58 -3.98
CA GLY A 126 26.71 3.26 -3.95
C GLY A 126 26.61 4.74 -3.56
N ILE A 127 25.71 5.09 -2.64
CA ILE A 127 25.50 6.46 -2.16
C ILE A 127 25.99 6.53 -0.71
N ASP A 128 27.32 6.61 -0.52
CA ASP A 128 27.97 6.48 0.80
C ASP A 128 27.52 7.52 1.82
N ASP A 129 27.17 8.73 1.36
CA ASP A 129 26.76 9.87 2.19
C ASP A 129 25.24 10.07 2.32
N LEU A 130 24.42 9.07 1.90
CA LEU A 130 22.97 9.22 1.87
C LEU A 130 22.40 9.66 3.23
N ARG A 131 22.81 9.00 4.32
CA ARG A 131 22.32 9.28 5.67
C ARG A 131 22.60 10.72 6.11
N GLU A 132 23.78 11.25 5.81
CA GLU A 132 24.20 12.60 6.19
C GLU A 132 23.46 13.69 5.40
N ARG A 133 22.93 13.33 4.26
CA ARG A 133 22.17 14.22 3.36
C ARG A 133 20.68 14.28 3.68
N ILE A 134 20.17 13.40 4.54
CA ILE A 134 18.76 13.41 4.93
C ILE A 134 18.48 14.66 5.77
N VAL A 135 17.50 15.46 5.35
CA VAL A 135 17.06 16.70 6.02
C VAL A 135 15.60 16.62 6.48
N VAL A 136 14.84 15.66 5.97
CA VAL A 136 13.50 15.33 6.42
C VAL A 136 13.39 13.81 6.47
N ARG A 137 12.85 13.30 7.55
CA ARG A 137 12.54 11.87 7.72
C ARG A 137 11.17 11.71 8.34
N GLU A 138 10.31 10.99 7.66
CA GLU A 138 9.00 10.59 8.15
C GLU A 138 8.82 9.10 7.91
N THR A 139 8.28 8.39 8.90
CA THR A 139 8.02 6.95 8.78
C THR A 139 6.56 6.63 9.04
N LYS A 140 6.06 5.54 8.47
CA LYS A 140 4.75 4.96 8.74
C LYS A 140 4.89 3.45 8.92
N GLY A 141 4.11 2.88 9.84
CA GLY A 141 4.07 1.46 10.12
C GLY A 141 2.66 0.90 10.15
N PRO A 142 2.48 -0.39 10.48
CA PRO A 142 1.17 -1.04 10.50
C PRO A 142 0.14 -0.39 11.42
N ALA A 143 0.55 0.19 12.56
CA ALA A 143 -0.38 0.88 13.45
C ALA A 143 -0.96 2.14 12.81
N ASP A 144 -0.16 2.88 12.01
CA ASP A 144 -0.65 4.03 11.25
C ASP A 144 -1.69 3.60 10.20
N PHE A 145 -1.45 2.49 9.48
CA PHE A 145 -2.45 1.99 8.52
C PHE A 145 -3.77 1.61 9.18
N LEU A 146 -3.71 1.08 10.42
CA LEU A 146 -4.94 0.83 11.18
C LEU A 146 -5.63 2.15 11.56
N GLU A 147 -4.90 3.13 12.08
CA GLU A 147 -5.43 4.40 12.56
C GLU A 147 -5.96 5.27 11.41
N ASP A 148 -5.14 5.49 10.37
CA ASP A 148 -5.45 6.41 9.26
C ASP A 148 -6.51 5.84 8.31
N TYR A 149 -6.52 4.51 8.09
CA TYR A 149 -7.34 3.85 7.06
C TYR A 149 -8.26 2.75 7.58
N ASN A 150 -8.32 2.51 8.89
CA ASN A 150 -9.02 1.34 9.48
C ASN A 150 -8.59 0.02 8.82
N SER A 151 -7.31 -0.08 8.45
CA SER A 151 -6.79 -1.23 7.72
C SER A 151 -6.71 -2.46 8.61
N TRP A 152 -7.35 -3.54 8.18
CA TRP A 152 -7.35 -4.78 8.94
C TRP A 152 -5.94 -5.31 9.15
N ARG A 153 -5.56 -5.52 10.43
CA ARG A 153 -4.23 -5.92 10.90
C ARG A 153 -3.10 -4.94 10.53
N GLY A 154 -3.42 -3.73 10.11
CA GLY A 154 -2.40 -2.80 9.62
C GLY A 154 -1.77 -3.22 8.28
N GLY A 155 -2.46 -4.06 7.50
CA GLY A 155 -2.00 -4.45 6.17
C GLY A 155 -2.16 -3.32 5.16
N MET A 156 -1.16 -3.10 4.30
CA MET A 156 -1.21 -2.03 3.29
C MET A 156 -2.12 -2.37 2.09
N LEU A 157 -2.40 -3.64 1.85
CA LEU A 157 -3.09 -4.14 0.63
C LEU A 157 -4.40 -4.89 0.93
N GLY A 158 -4.85 -4.95 2.19
CA GLY A 158 -6.00 -5.76 2.60
C GLY A 158 -5.72 -7.27 2.55
N PRO A 159 -6.73 -8.13 2.26
CA PRO A 159 -6.53 -9.57 2.19
C PRO A 159 -5.51 -9.98 1.13
N ALA A 160 -4.68 -10.97 1.45
CA ALA A 160 -3.67 -11.49 0.53
C ALA A 160 -4.26 -11.98 -0.80
N HIS A 161 -3.50 -11.86 -1.88
CA HIS A 161 -3.89 -12.31 -3.22
C HIS A 161 -3.60 -13.80 -3.46
N ILE A 162 -3.94 -14.63 -2.48
CA ILE A 162 -3.97 -16.09 -2.67
C ILE A 162 -5.24 -16.50 -3.40
N LEU A 163 -5.23 -17.64 -4.07
CA LEU A 163 -6.34 -18.09 -4.94
C LEU A 163 -7.70 -18.04 -4.23
N SER A 164 -7.76 -18.50 -2.98
CA SER A 164 -9.00 -18.52 -2.17
C SER A 164 -9.50 -17.14 -1.72
N GLN A 165 -8.75 -16.06 -1.99
CA GLN A 165 -9.07 -14.69 -1.60
C GLN A 165 -8.98 -13.70 -2.77
N SER A 166 -8.84 -14.20 -3.99
CA SER A 166 -8.69 -13.39 -5.21
C SER A 166 -9.92 -13.50 -6.11
N ALA A 167 -10.06 -12.60 -7.05
CA ALA A 167 -11.10 -12.58 -8.07
C ALA A 167 -12.50 -12.79 -7.49
N MET A 168 -13.20 -13.86 -7.90
CA MET A 168 -14.56 -14.17 -7.45
C MET A 168 -14.66 -14.54 -5.96
N PHE A 169 -13.55 -14.93 -5.32
CA PHE A 169 -13.50 -15.27 -3.89
C PHE A 169 -13.23 -14.05 -3.00
N ARG A 170 -12.92 -12.90 -3.60
CA ARG A 170 -12.75 -11.65 -2.87
C ARG A 170 -14.11 -11.11 -2.43
N ALA A 171 -14.11 -10.27 -1.38
CA ALA A 171 -15.33 -9.63 -0.91
C ALA A 171 -16.05 -8.92 -2.07
N GLN A 172 -17.36 -9.09 -2.15
CA GLN A 172 -18.16 -8.51 -3.22
C GLN A 172 -18.45 -7.03 -2.97
N ASN A 173 -18.86 -6.33 -4.02
CA ASN A 173 -19.10 -4.88 -4.00
C ASN A 173 -20.49 -4.50 -3.47
N GLU A 174 -21.34 -5.44 -3.16
CA GLU A 174 -22.69 -5.23 -2.64
C GLU A 174 -22.90 -6.06 -1.37
N SER A 175 -23.53 -5.47 -0.35
CA SER A 175 -23.88 -6.14 0.88
C SER A 175 -25.00 -7.16 0.63
N ARG A 176 -24.83 -8.36 1.17
CA ARG A 176 -25.89 -9.39 1.18
C ARG A 176 -26.84 -9.25 2.37
N GLN A 177 -26.50 -8.44 3.36
CA GLN A 177 -27.23 -8.33 4.62
C GLN A 177 -27.94 -6.97 4.76
N VAL A 178 -27.43 -5.94 4.10
CA VAL A 178 -27.95 -4.57 4.20
C VAL A 178 -28.28 -4.05 2.81
N THR A 179 -29.55 -3.90 2.52
CA THR A 179 -30.02 -3.36 1.24
C THR A 179 -29.49 -1.95 1.04
N GLY A 180 -28.96 -1.67 -0.17
CA GLY A 180 -28.44 -0.37 -0.54
C GLY A 180 -27.05 -0.02 0.03
N LEU A 181 -26.36 -1.00 0.65
CA LEU A 181 -24.99 -0.83 1.11
C LEU A 181 -24.01 -1.43 0.10
N TYR A 182 -23.10 -0.63 -0.38
CA TYR A 182 -22.10 -1.01 -1.38
C TYR A 182 -20.70 -0.77 -0.87
N TYR A 183 -19.72 -1.47 -1.46
CA TYR A 183 -18.30 -1.38 -1.12
C TYR A 183 -17.46 -1.20 -2.38
N ALA A 184 -16.55 -0.23 -2.35
CA ALA A 184 -15.56 -0.03 -3.40
C ALA A 184 -14.15 0.04 -2.80
N GLY A 185 -13.14 -0.30 -3.59
CA GLY A 185 -11.73 -0.16 -3.22
C GLY A 185 -10.97 -1.47 -3.14
N ALA A 186 -9.75 -1.39 -2.61
CA ALA A 186 -8.77 -2.47 -2.64
C ALA A 186 -9.18 -3.77 -1.92
N THR A 187 -10.05 -3.68 -0.91
CA THR A 187 -10.47 -4.85 -0.11
C THR A 187 -11.53 -5.69 -0.83
N THR A 188 -12.26 -5.10 -1.78
CA THR A 188 -13.32 -5.75 -2.55
C THR A 188 -12.85 -6.18 -3.95
N ALA A 189 -13.73 -6.86 -4.69
CA ALA A 189 -13.48 -7.20 -6.08
C ALA A 189 -13.31 -5.93 -6.93
N PRO A 190 -12.37 -5.91 -7.92
CA PRO A 190 -11.51 -7.01 -8.32
C PRO A 190 -10.23 -7.17 -7.48
N GLY A 191 -9.82 -6.17 -6.68
CA GLY A 191 -8.67 -6.26 -5.80
C GLY A 191 -7.89 -4.97 -5.62
N VAL A 192 -6.59 -5.09 -5.32
CA VAL A 192 -5.70 -3.99 -4.99
C VAL A 192 -5.08 -3.35 -6.23
N GLY A 193 -4.77 -2.07 -6.13
CA GLY A 193 -4.13 -1.26 -7.16
C GLY A 193 -5.06 -0.15 -7.65
N VAL A 194 -4.50 0.99 -8.05
CA VAL A 194 -5.27 2.16 -8.49
C VAL A 194 -6.26 1.82 -9.62
N PRO A 195 -5.85 1.12 -10.69
CA PRO A 195 -6.80 0.71 -11.74
C PRO A 195 -7.92 -0.19 -11.18
N MET A 196 -7.59 -1.12 -10.30
CA MET A 196 -8.56 -2.04 -9.70
C MET A 196 -9.55 -1.33 -8.79
N CYS A 197 -9.12 -0.31 -8.06
CA CYS A 197 -10.01 0.52 -7.24
C CYS A 197 -11.00 1.32 -8.11
N LEU A 198 -10.57 1.83 -9.26
CA LEU A 198 -11.46 2.49 -10.23
C LEU A 198 -12.48 1.51 -10.81
N ILE A 199 -12.04 0.31 -11.20
CA ILE A 199 -12.94 -0.76 -11.67
C ILE A 199 -13.91 -1.16 -10.55
N SER A 200 -13.45 -1.23 -9.30
CA SER A 200 -14.32 -1.52 -8.15
C SER A 200 -15.44 -0.47 -8.00
N ALA A 201 -15.11 0.81 -8.16
CA ALA A 201 -16.09 1.89 -8.14
C ALA A 201 -17.08 1.78 -9.32
N GLU A 202 -16.60 1.45 -10.51
CA GLU A 202 -17.43 1.22 -11.68
C GLU A 202 -18.42 0.06 -11.47
N ILE A 203 -17.95 -1.05 -10.87
CA ILE A 203 -18.82 -2.18 -10.54
C ILE A 203 -19.94 -1.73 -9.57
N VAL A 204 -19.63 -0.90 -8.58
CA VAL A 204 -20.64 -0.35 -7.66
C VAL A 204 -21.67 0.49 -8.41
N LEU A 205 -21.23 1.39 -9.31
CA LEU A 205 -22.14 2.20 -10.12
C LEU A 205 -23.06 1.33 -10.98
N LYS A 206 -22.55 0.27 -11.58
CA LYS A 206 -23.34 -0.70 -12.34
C LYS A 206 -24.39 -1.36 -11.48
N ARG A 207 -24.03 -1.83 -10.27
CA ARG A 207 -24.96 -2.43 -9.30
C ARG A 207 -26.10 -1.48 -8.94
N ILE A 208 -25.77 -0.22 -8.62
CA ILE A 208 -26.77 0.83 -8.30
C ILE A 208 -27.74 1.07 -9.47
N ARG A 209 -27.26 1.00 -10.72
CA ARG A 209 -28.05 1.22 -11.93
C ARG A 209 -28.78 -0.03 -12.43
N GLY A 210 -28.59 -1.20 -11.80
CA GLY A 210 -29.12 -2.47 -12.30
C GLY A 210 -28.47 -2.93 -13.61
N ASP A 211 -27.30 -2.39 -13.96
CA ASP A 211 -26.53 -2.82 -15.12
C ASP A 211 -25.71 -4.07 -14.79
N HIS A 212 -25.99 -5.17 -15.49
CA HIS A 212 -25.29 -6.45 -15.36
C HIS A 212 -24.38 -6.78 -16.55
N SER A 213 -24.11 -5.81 -17.41
CA SER A 213 -23.18 -5.97 -18.54
C SER A 213 -21.77 -6.30 -18.09
N SER A 214 -21.01 -7.02 -18.90
CA SER A 214 -19.62 -7.42 -18.61
C SER A 214 -18.58 -6.41 -19.09
N GLY A 215 -18.95 -5.42 -19.90
CA GLY A 215 -18.06 -4.38 -20.42
C GLY A 215 -17.87 -3.19 -19.47
N PRO A 216 -17.06 -2.21 -19.81
CA PRO A 216 -16.99 -0.94 -19.10
C PRO A 216 -18.33 -0.19 -19.13
N LEU A 217 -18.52 0.75 -18.21
CA LEU A 217 -19.69 1.65 -18.24
C LEU A 217 -19.73 2.43 -19.56
N ASP A 218 -20.90 2.47 -20.17
CA ASP A 218 -21.12 3.36 -21.30
C ASP A 218 -21.26 4.80 -20.78
N VAL A 219 -20.19 5.59 -20.98
CA VAL A 219 -20.16 7.00 -20.56
C VAL A 219 -21.04 7.90 -21.44
N SER A 220 -21.44 7.44 -22.63
CA SER A 220 -22.37 8.22 -23.50
C SER A 220 -23.78 8.25 -22.93
N ALA A 221 -24.22 7.18 -22.27
CA ALA A 221 -25.51 7.12 -21.59
C ALA A 221 -25.63 8.04 -20.36
N THR A 222 -24.51 8.52 -19.82
CA THR A 222 -24.50 9.44 -18.67
C THR A 222 -24.69 10.90 -19.06
N ALA A 223 -24.34 11.29 -20.28
CA ALA A 223 -24.47 12.66 -20.75
C ALA A 223 -25.94 13.01 -21.08
N GLU A 224 -26.72 12.05 -21.55
CA GLU A 224 -28.14 12.28 -21.91
C GLU A 224 -29.06 12.42 -20.69
N SER A 225 -28.75 11.74 -19.56
CA SER A 225 -29.57 11.86 -18.34
C SER A 225 -29.34 13.18 -17.58
N ALA A 226 -28.20 13.84 -17.78
CA ALA A 226 -27.90 15.15 -17.17
C ALA A 226 -28.48 16.33 -17.95
N SER A 227 -28.83 16.17 -19.23
CA SER A 227 -29.42 17.20 -20.09
C SER A 227 -30.95 17.21 -20.11
N GLY A 228 -31.60 16.26 -19.46
CA GLY A 228 -33.06 16.08 -19.46
C GLY A 228 -33.84 16.74 -18.32
N THR A 229 -33.16 17.49 -17.42
CA THR A 229 -33.82 18.26 -16.34
C THR A 229 -33.39 19.71 -16.38
N ALA A 230 -33.91 20.45 -17.32
CA ALA A 230 -33.92 21.92 -17.35
C ALA A 230 -35.36 22.41 -17.59
#